data_fe34ce878250ebb7d8fba8ebdafa91ef
#
_entry.id   fe34ce878250ebb7d8fba8ebdafa91ef
#
_cell.length_a   1.000
_cell.length_b   1.000
_cell.length_c   1.000
_cell.angle_alpha   90.00
_cell.angle_beta   90.00
_cell.angle_gamma   90.00
#
_symmetry.space_group_name_H-M   'P 1'
#
loop_
_entity.id
_entity.type
_entity.pdbx_description
1 polymer ?
#
loop_
_entity_poly.entity_id
_entity_poly.type
_entity_poly.pdbx_seq_one_letter_code
_entity_poly.pdbx_strand_id
1 'polypeptide(L)'
;MYRDALDLSVLARFDDHDGFSGVMLGREGLDYHFEFTHCPDHPIAPSPTPEDLIVFYLPDRPEWEAACERATAHGFMPVTSFNPFWEISGQTFEDADGYRIVLQNGTWR
;
A
#
# COMPACT_ATOMS: atom_id res chain seq x y z
N MET A 1 7.09 -0.67 6.01
CA MET A 1 6.14 0.36 5.55
C MET A 1 4.76 -0.22 5.25
N TYR A 2 4.60 -0.95 4.18
CA TYR A 2 3.30 -1.56 3.84
C TYR A 2 2.82 -2.57 4.88
N ARG A 3 3.72 -3.41 5.38
CA ARG A 3 3.38 -4.41 6.40
C ARG A 3 2.70 -3.77 7.61
N ASP A 4 3.34 -2.76 8.18
CA ASP A 4 2.87 -2.15 9.43
C ASP A 4 1.71 -1.18 9.21
N ALA A 5 1.75 -0.42 8.11
CA ALA A 5 0.69 0.53 7.79
C ALA A 5 -0.65 -0.16 7.50
N LEU A 6 -0.61 -1.27 6.78
CA LEU A 6 -1.81 -2.02 6.37
C LEU A 6 -2.11 -3.20 7.29
N ASP A 7 -1.37 -3.34 8.38
CA ASP A 7 -1.54 -4.43 9.35
C ASP A 7 -1.44 -5.80 8.68
N LEU A 8 -0.40 -5.98 7.87
CA LEU A 8 -0.14 -7.22 7.16
C LEU A 8 0.98 -8.02 7.84
N SER A 9 1.03 -9.30 7.55
CA SER A 9 2.06 -10.21 8.02
C SER A 9 2.94 -10.67 6.86
N VAL A 10 4.18 -11.00 7.17
CA VAL A 10 5.06 -11.66 6.20
C VAL A 10 4.61 -13.10 6.07
N LEU A 11 4.08 -13.46 4.89
CA LEU A 11 3.64 -14.82 4.61
C LEU A 11 4.78 -15.71 4.14
N ALA A 12 5.70 -15.16 3.36
CA ALA A 12 6.83 -15.91 2.82
C ALA A 12 7.94 -14.95 2.38
N ARG A 13 9.15 -15.47 2.27
CA ARG A 13 10.30 -14.77 1.72
C ARG A 13 11.06 -15.69 0.80
N PHE A 14 11.75 -15.12 -0.17
CA PHE A 14 12.74 -15.86 -0.95
C PHE A 14 13.93 -14.95 -1.23
N ASP A 15 15.11 -15.57 -1.31
CA ASP A 15 16.37 -14.87 -1.57
C ASP A 15 17.06 -15.51 -2.76
N ASP A 16 17.52 -14.67 -3.68
CA ASP A 16 18.35 -15.06 -4.83
C ASP A 16 17.78 -16.24 -5.63
N HIS A 17 16.49 -16.20 -5.91
CA HIS A 17 15.85 -17.14 -6.81
C HIS A 17 15.91 -16.57 -8.22
N ASP A 18 16.79 -17.12 -9.06
CA ASP A 18 17.07 -16.61 -10.41
C ASP A 18 17.45 -15.12 -10.41
N GLY A 19 18.17 -14.67 -9.36
CA GLY A 19 18.61 -13.29 -9.22
C GLY A 19 17.60 -12.35 -8.58
N PHE A 20 16.43 -12.86 -8.19
CA PHE A 20 15.40 -12.07 -7.51
C PHE A 20 15.28 -12.45 -6.04
N SER A 21 15.04 -11.45 -5.23
CA SER A 21 14.65 -11.62 -3.83
C SER A 21 13.27 -10.99 -3.63
N GLY A 22 12.51 -11.49 -2.69
CA GLY A 22 11.18 -10.96 -2.48
C GLY A 22 10.55 -11.31 -1.15
N VAL A 23 9.46 -10.62 -0.86
CA VAL A 23 8.65 -10.84 0.33
C VAL A 23 7.17 -10.80 -0.05
N MET A 24 6.41 -11.74 0.49
CA MET A 24 4.96 -11.78 0.35
C MET A 24 4.32 -11.25 1.62
N LEU A 25 3.50 -10.22 1.48
CA LEU A 25 2.76 -9.62 2.59
C LEU A 25 1.26 -9.87 2.43
N GLY A 26 0.62 -10.32 3.49
CA GLY A 26 -0.82 -10.55 3.47
C GLY A 26 -1.32 -10.94 4.84
N ARG A 27 -2.47 -11.60 4.88
CA ARG A 27 -3.04 -12.21 6.07
C ARG A 27 -3.65 -13.54 5.73
N GLU A 28 -3.63 -14.44 6.69
CA GLU A 28 -4.35 -15.68 6.57
C GLU A 28 -5.84 -15.40 6.35
N GLY A 29 -6.43 -16.08 5.36
CA GLY A 29 -7.83 -15.87 5.00
C GLY A 29 -8.10 -14.84 3.92
N LEU A 30 -7.09 -14.06 3.51
CA LEU A 30 -7.23 -13.18 2.34
C LEU A 30 -7.04 -13.97 1.06
N ASP A 31 -7.81 -13.63 0.04
CA ASP A 31 -7.74 -14.26 -1.28
C ASP A 31 -6.61 -13.67 -2.15
N TYR A 32 -5.83 -12.77 -1.61
CA TYR A 32 -4.73 -12.11 -2.31
C TYR A 32 -3.59 -11.81 -1.35
N HIS A 33 -2.42 -11.53 -1.92
CA HIS A 33 -1.27 -11.01 -1.18
C HIS A 33 -0.51 -10.04 -2.07
N PHE A 34 0.40 -9.29 -1.46
CA PHE A 34 1.32 -8.40 -2.18
C PHE A 34 2.69 -9.05 -2.25
N GLU A 35 3.32 -8.97 -3.41
CA GLU A 35 4.71 -9.37 -3.56
C GLU A 35 5.57 -8.15 -3.83
N PHE A 36 6.62 -7.98 -3.04
CA PHE A 36 7.64 -6.96 -3.27
C PHE A 36 8.90 -7.68 -3.66
N THR A 37 9.37 -7.42 -4.87
CA THR A 37 10.52 -8.11 -5.43
C THR A 37 11.64 -7.14 -5.75
N HIS A 38 12.86 -7.66 -5.75
CA HIS A 38 14.06 -6.88 -5.95
C HIS A 38 15.06 -7.72 -6.75
N CYS A 39 15.64 -7.13 -7.80
CA CYS A 39 16.68 -7.75 -8.61
C CYS A 39 17.92 -6.86 -8.58
N PRO A 40 18.91 -7.13 -7.69
CA PRO A 40 20.07 -6.25 -7.52
C PRO A 40 20.89 -6.05 -8.79
N ASP A 41 20.98 -7.06 -9.66
CA ASP A 41 21.77 -6.99 -10.87
C ASP A 41 21.09 -6.19 -12.00
N HIS A 42 19.82 -5.92 -11.87
CA HIS A 42 19.03 -5.18 -12.86
C HIS A 42 18.11 -4.17 -12.14
N PRO A 43 18.69 -3.13 -11.53
CA PRO A 43 17.90 -2.16 -10.77
C PRO A 43 16.93 -1.40 -11.69
N ILE A 44 15.70 -1.24 -11.20
CA ILE A 44 14.67 -0.49 -11.89
C ILE A 44 14.30 0.70 -11.02
N ALA A 45 14.33 1.89 -11.61
CA ALA A 45 13.92 3.10 -10.91
C ALA A 45 12.39 3.13 -10.77
N PRO A 46 11.86 3.65 -9.64
CA PRO A 46 10.44 3.92 -9.52
C PRO A 46 9.94 4.83 -10.64
N SER A 47 8.74 4.57 -11.14
CA SER A 47 8.12 5.37 -12.20
C SER A 47 6.64 5.60 -11.91
N PRO A 48 6.31 6.17 -10.73
CA PRO A 48 4.92 6.41 -10.36
C PRO A 48 4.35 7.60 -11.09
N THR A 49 3.03 7.58 -11.26
CA THR A 49 2.25 8.77 -11.62
C THR A 49 1.22 9.05 -10.52
N PRO A 50 0.63 10.27 -10.47
CA PRO A 50 -0.39 10.57 -9.47
C PRO A 50 -1.66 9.73 -9.60
N GLU A 51 -1.81 8.99 -10.69
CA GLU A 51 -2.96 8.12 -10.95
C GLU A 51 -2.64 6.62 -10.78
N ASP A 52 -1.43 6.27 -10.40
CA ASP A 52 -1.08 4.89 -10.04
C ASP A 52 -1.52 4.68 -8.59
N LEU A 53 -2.74 4.19 -8.42
CA LEU A 53 -3.40 4.07 -7.12
C LEU A 53 -3.77 2.63 -6.80
N ILE A 54 -3.62 2.26 -5.52
CA ILE A 54 -4.24 1.08 -4.96
C ILE A 54 -5.25 1.57 -3.94
N VAL A 55 -6.52 1.19 -4.10
CA VAL A 55 -7.61 1.68 -3.24
C VAL A 55 -8.06 0.57 -2.30
N PHE A 56 -8.10 0.89 -1.01
CA PHE A 56 -8.63 0.02 0.02
C PHE A 56 -9.92 0.61 0.56
N TYR A 57 -10.97 -0.19 0.57
CA TYR A 57 -12.28 0.24 1.07
C TYR A 57 -12.44 -0.20 2.52
N LEU A 58 -12.59 0.75 3.42
CA LEU A 58 -12.74 0.56 4.85
C LEU A 58 -14.01 1.28 5.31
N PRO A 59 -15.16 0.61 5.23
CA PRO A 59 -16.44 1.27 5.52
C PRO A 59 -16.64 1.65 6.99
N ASP A 60 -16.04 0.92 7.92
CA ASP A 60 -16.11 1.23 9.33
C ASP A 60 -15.25 2.45 9.67
N ARG A 61 -15.87 3.52 10.17
CA ARG A 61 -15.18 4.79 10.41
C ARG A 61 -14.02 4.68 11.38
N PRO A 62 -14.17 4.07 12.57
CA PRO A 62 -13.05 3.91 13.50
C PRO A 62 -11.91 3.08 12.91
N GLU A 63 -12.20 2.05 12.13
CA GLU A 63 -11.20 1.24 11.46
C GLU A 63 -10.45 2.05 10.40
N TRP A 64 -11.17 2.87 9.62
CA TRP A 64 -10.57 3.76 8.64
C TRP A 64 -9.64 4.79 9.29
N GLU A 65 -10.10 5.42 10.38
CA GLU A 65 -9.28 6.39 11.11
C GLU A 65 -8.01 5.76 11.65
N ALA A 66 -8.11 4.56 12.23
CA ALA A 66 -6.96 3.82 12.73
C ALA A 66 -5.98 3.47 11.61
N ALA A 67 -6.49 3.08 10.44
CA ALA A 67 -5.66 2.77 9.28
C ALA A 67 -4.91 4.02 8.78
N CYS A 68 -5.56 5.17 8.74
CA CYS A 68 -4.92 6.43 8.34
C CYS A 68 -3.80 6.81 9.33
N GLU A 69 -4.04 6.64 10.63
CA GLU A 69 -3.03 6.89 11.65
C GLU A 69 -1.82 5.96 11.50
N ARG A 70 -2.06 4.67 11.25
CA ARG A 70 -0.99 3.70 11.02
C ARG A 70 -0.18 4.06 9.79
N ALA A 71 -0.84 4.44 8.70
CA ALA A 71 -0.14 4.82 7.47
C ALA A 71 0.83 5.98 7.74
N THR A 72 0.38 7.03 8.41
CA THR A 72 1.22 8.17 8.77
C THR A 72 2.35 7.74 9.71
N ALA A 73 2.03 6.94 10.72
CA ALA A 73 3.01 6.49 11.71
C ALA A 73 4.12 5.63 11.11
N HIS A 74 3.84 4.95 9.99
CA HIS A 74 4.77 4.02 9.35
C HIS A 74 5.33 4.56 8.02
N GLY A 75 5.39 5.86 7.86
CA GLY A 75 6.18 6.51 6.82
C GLY A 75 5.45 6.93 5.57
N PHE A 76 4.15 6.68 5.47
CA PHE A 76 3.36 7.20 4.35
C PHE A 76 3.10 8.69 4.55
N MET A 77 3.18 9.46 3.47
CA MET A 77 2.94 10.90 3.48
C MET A 77 1.53 11.19 2.97
N PRO A 78 0.67 11.84 3.77
CA PRO A 78 -0.62 12.31 3.26
C PRO A 78 -0.42 13.31 2.14
N VAL A 79 -1.14 13.13 1.04
CA VAL A 79 -1.08 14.02 -0.11
C VAL A 79 -2.48 14.32 -0.61
N THR A 80 -2.62 15.44 -1.33
CA THR A 80 -3.88 15.76 -2.02
C THR A 80 -3.99 14.87 -3.24
N SER A 81 -5.16 14.24 -3.41
CA SER A 81 -5.42 13.36 -4.55
C SER A 81 -5.40 14.15 -5.85
N PHE A 82 -4.89 13.54 -6.91
CA PHE A 82 -5.01 14.10 -8.25
C PHE A 82 -6.47 14.10 -8.70
N ASN A 83 -7.20 13.01 -8.47
CA ASN A 83 -8.63 12.92 -8.72
C ASN A 83 -9.40 13.36 -7.47
N PRO A 84 -10.17 14.49 -7.54
CA PRO A 84 -10.89 15.01 -6.39
C PRO A 84 -11.89 14.02 -5.77
N PHE A 85 -12.31 13.01 -6.51
CA PHE A 85 -13.21 11.99 -6.01
C PHE A 85 -12.69 11.34 -4.72
N TRP A 86 -11.38 11.11 -4.66
CA TRP A 86 -10.77 10.45 -3.50
C TRP A 86 -10.59 11.36 -2.29
N GLU A 87 -10.90 12.66 -2.43
CA GLU A 87 -10.88 13.60 -1.30
C GLU A 87 -12.21 13.64 -0.54
N ILE A 88 -13.30 13.16 -1.16
CA ILE A 88 -14.64 13.28 -0.57
C ILE A 88 -14.78 12.39 0.67
N SER A 89 -14.38 11.13 0.59
CA SER A 89 -14.51 10.17 1.68
C SER A 89 -13.22 9.37 1.90
N GLY A 90 -12.12 9.85 1.41
CA GLY A 90 -10.85 9.12 1.45
C GLY A 90 -9.68 9.98 1.82
N GLN A 91 -8.57 9.33 2.04
CA GLN A 91 -7.28 9.96 2.21
C GLN A 91 -6.26 9.25 1.33
N THR A 92 -5.49 10.03 0.60
CA THR A 92 -4.43 9.52 -0.27
C THR A 92 -3.09 9.68 0.41
N PHE A 93 -2.26 8.64 0.29
CA PHE A 93 -0.92 8.61 0.87
C PHE A 93 0.09 8.22 -0.19
N GLU A 94 1.30 8.74 -0.05
CA GLU A 94 2.43 8.39 -0.89
C GLU A 94 3.46 7.59 -0.11
N ASP A 95 4.02 6.54 -0.72
CA ASP A 95 5.14 5.81 -0.14
C ASP A 95 6.47 6.53 -0.45
N ALA A 96 7.59 5.94 -0.02
CA ALA A 96 8.90 6.55 -0.20
C ALA A 96 9.33 6.66 -1.66
N ASP A 97 8.75 5.86 -2.54
CA ASP A 97 9.05 5.85 -3.96
C ASP A 97 8.08 6.66 -4.81
N GLY A 98 7.07 7.27 -4.16
CA GLY A 98 6.06 8.09 -4.83
C GLY A 98 4.81 7.34 -5.27
N TYR A 99 4.72 6.03 -5.02
CA TYR A 99 3.52 5.27 -5.29
C TYR A 99 2.44 5.57 -4.26
N ARG A 100 1.18 5.56 -4.68
CA ARG A 100 0.09 6.02 -3.85
C ARG A 100 -0.91 4.93 -3.50
N ILE A 101 -1.44 5.03 -2.29
CA ILE A 101 -2.59 4.27 -1.83
C ILE A 101 -3.70 5.23 -1.44
N VAL A 102 -4.94 4.80 -1.58
CA VAL A 102 -6.10 5.52 -1.07
C VAL A 102 -6.77 4.65 -0.02
N LEU A 103 -7.01 5.22 1.15
CA LEU A 103 -7.83 4.61 2.18
C LEU A 103 -9.19 5.28 2.12
N GLN A 104 -10.17 4.58 1.60
CA GLN A 104 -11.51 5.10 1.34
C GLN A 104 -12.48 4.68 2.44
N ASN A 105 -13.08 5.66 3.11
CA ASN A 105 -14.11 5.38 4.11
C ASN A 105 -15.44 5.18 3.40
N GLY A 106 -15.65 3.97 2.92
CA GLY A 106 -16.84 3.62 2.19
C GLY A 106 -16.80 2.21 1.70
N THR A 107 -17.84 1.82 0.99
CA THR A 107 -17.93 0.53 0.34
C THR A 107 -17.74 0.70 -1.16
N TRP A 108 -17.33 -0.38 -1.83
CA TRP A 108 -17.23 -0.38 -3.28
C TRP A 108 -18.61 -0.15 -3.92
N ARG A 109 -19.65 -0.60 -3.25
CA ARG A 109 -21.04 -0.50 -3.74
C ARG A 109 -21.95 0.16 -2.73
#